data_7641f4314c0f76338885abd4dfa84dc9
#
_entry.id   7641f4314c0f76338885abd4dfa84dc9
#
_cell.length_a   1.000
_cell.length_b   1.000
_cell.length_c   1.000
_cell.angle_alpha   90.00
_cell.angle_beta   90.00
_cell.angle_gamma   90.00
#
_symmetry.space_group_name_H-M   'P 1'
#
loop_
_entity.id
_entity.type
_entity.pdbx_description
1 polymer ?
#
loop_
_entity_poly.entity_id
_entity_poly.type
_entity_poly.pdbx_seq_one_letter_code
_entity_poly.pdbx_strand_id
1 'polypeptide(L)'
;MELFYRAVPNNYTFKNEILSKNQPDIKVLIFGNSHTFYGLNPEFFTKPTVNVANISQSIYFDQLLFENYIKNFQNLKFVVLNVEYFSLSQIDNSDEDRWRKFYYQTYMNLDVPMISSFEIQNYFLSGTRNFSTNVDLVKEYLDKGTLINCDENGFGANYTKEKRVKNLIEFTSEIVKKHEDSNLDFALNVSRIEAIATQCKSLGIKVILVTMPVTKGYAEQVNSQKISKIFKTCAEIETRDDNVSYLNLFSDKRFSDDDFYDVDHLHGEGAQKCSEIVSKFLQIN
;
A
#
# COMPACT_ATOMS: atom_id res chain seq x y z
N MET A 1 3.87 21.44 -19.31
CA MET A 1 3.73 20.15 -18.62
C MET A 1 4.52 20.11 -17.30
N GLU A 2 5.81 20.44 -17.25
CA GLU A 2 6.60 20.40 -16.00
C GLU A 2 6.02 21.29 -14.89
N LEU A 3 5.59 22.52 -15.21
CA LEU A 3 4.92 23.39 -14.25
C LEU A 3 3.62 22.78 -13.69
N PHE A 4 2.88 22.04 -14.51
CA PHE A 4 1.70 21.30 -14.08
C PHE A 4 2.06 20.26 -13.01
N TYR A 5 3.06 19.40 -13.26
CA TYR A 5 3.53 18.42 -12.30
C TYR A 5 3.98 19.05 -10.98
N ARG A 6 4.64 20.21 -11.03
CA ARG A 6 5.13 20.88 -9.83
C ARG A 6 4.08 21.65 -9.04
N ALA A 7 3.00 22.07 -9.71
CA ALA A 7 1.98 22.93 -9.10
C ALA A 7 0.73 22.17 -8.63
N VAL A 8 0.40 21.04 -9.26
CA VAL A 8 -0.87 20.34 -9.01
C VAL A 8 -0.72 19.32 -7.88
N PRO A 9 -1.48 19.47 -6.78
CA PRO A 9 -1.50 18.50 -5.69
C PRO A 9 -1.97 17.12 -6.16
N ASN A 10 -1.36 16.08 -5.62
CA ASN A 10 -1.66 14.67 -5.89
C ASN A 10 -1.56 13.84 -4.61
N ASN A 11 -1.81 12.54 -4.67
CA ASN A 11 -1.77 11.68 -3.48
C ASN A 11 -0.43 11.74 -2.74
N TYR A 12 0.70 11.88 -3.44
CA TYR A 12 2.02 11.94 -2.81
C TYR A 12 2.21 13.24 -2.04
N THR A 13 1.88 14.40 -2.65
CA THR A 13 1.96 15.71 -1.97
C THR A 13 1.04 15.75 -0.76
N PHE A 14 -0.17 15.21 -0.89
CA PHE A 14 -1.14 15.17 0.20
C PHE A 14 -0.66 14.30 1.36
N LYS A 15 -0.16 13.09 1.07
CA LYS A 15 0.38 12.20 2.11
C LYS A 15 1.66 12.75 2.75
N ASN A 16 2.49 13.43 1.96
CA ASN A 16 3.64 14.17 2.53
C ASN A 16 3.18 15.23 3.52
N GLU A 17 2.13 15.99 3.20
CA GLU A 17 1.58 16.99 4.11
C GLU A 17 1.09 16.37 5.43
N ILE A 18 0.40 15.23 5.37
CA ILE A 18 -0.03 14.49 6.56
C ILE A 18 1.18 14.01 7.37
N LEU A 19 2.14 13.34 6.73
CA LEU A 19 3.27 12.71 7.39
C LEU A 19 4.28 13.71 7.97
N SER A 20 4.41 14.91 7.36
CA SER A 20 5.36 15.93 7.79
C SER A 20 4.89 16.71 9.02
N LYS A 21 3.61 16.66 9.35
CA LYS A 21 3.06 17.31 10.54
C LYS A 21 3.37 16.47 11.79
N ASN A 22 3.56 17.14 12.93
CA ASN A 22 3.55 16.45 14.20
C ASN A 22 2.14 15.94 14.50
N GLN A 23 1.98 14.63 14.65
CA GLN A 23 0.70 13.93 14.78
C GLN A 23 0.64 13.14 16.11
N PRO A 24 0.58 13.84 17.27
CA PRO A 24 0.63 13.18 18.59
C PRO A 24 -0.57 12.28 18.86
N ASP A 25 -1.70 12.52 18.20
CA ASP A 25 -2.94 11.77 18.45
C ASP A 25 -3.01 10.45 17.68
N ILE A 26 -2.26 10.31 16.59
CA ILE A 26 -2.26 9.12 15.76
C ILE A 26 -1.67 7.92 16.52
N LYS A 27 -2.40 6.81 16.47
CA LYS A 27 -2.04 5.55 17.15
C LYS A 27 -1.72 4.43 16.18
N VAL A 28 -2.18 4.52 14.93
CA VAL A 28 -2.00 3.48 13.91
C VAL A 28 -1.56 4.13 12.60
N LEU A 29 -0.49 3.62 11.99
CA LEU A 29 -0.09 3.91 10.62
C LEU A 29 -0.27 2.65 9.76
N ILE A 30 -0.95 2.80 8.62
CA ILE A 30 -1.14 1.73 7.65
C ILE A 30 -0.25 1.99 6.45
N PHE A 31 0.65 1.08 6.15
CA PHE A 31 1.52 1.08 4.98
C PHE A 31 1.08 0.00 3.98
N GLY A 32 1.60 0.07 2.77
CA GLY A 32 1.42 -0.94 1.74
C GLY A 32 0.92 -0.38 0.41
N ASN A 33 0.42 -1.27 -0.42
CA ASN A 33 0.01 -1.01 -1.80
C ASN A 33 -1.49 -0.66 -1.95
N SER A 34 -2.00 -0.80 -3.17
CA SER A 34 -3.41 -0.52 -3.49
C SER A 34 -4.41 -1.33 -2.67
N HIS A 35 -4.06 -2.55 -2.25
CA HIS A 35 -4.96 -3.40 -1.46
C HIS A 35 -5.28 -2.75 -0.10
N THR A 36 -4.29 -2.18 0.59
CA THR A 36 -4.53 -1.42 1.83
C THR A 36 -4.99 0.00 1.56
N PHE A 37 -4.56 0.62 0.47
CA PHE A 37 -5.01 1.96 0.08
C PHE A 37 -6.54 2.02 -0.10
N TYR A 38 -7.12 1.00 -0.75
CA TYR A 38 -8.57 0.87 -0.97
C TYR A 38 -9.28 -0.02 0.05
N GLY A 39 -8.55 -0.82 0.83
CA GLY A 39 -9.13 -1.87 1.67
C GLY A 39 -9.12 -1.57 3.17
N LEU A 40 -8.35 -0.58 3.64
CA LEU A 40 -8.30 -0.21 5.05
C LEU A 40 -8.66 1.26 5.23
N ASN A 41 -9.93 1.52 5.56
CA ASN A 41 -10.44 2.86 5.83
C ASN A 41 -10.25 3.23 7.30
N PRO A 42 -9.42 4.26 7.63
CA PRO A 42 -9.16 4.72 8.98
C PRO A 42 -10.41 5.08 9.80
N GLU A 43 -11.50 5.49 9.15
CA GLU A 43 -12.77 5.85 9.80
C GLU A 43 -13.34 4.71 10.67
N PHE A 44 -13.10 3.45 10.26
CA PHE A 44 -13.61 2.27 10.95
C PHE A 44 -12.63 1.67 11.98
N PHE A 45 -11.56 2.37 12.28
CA PHE A 45 -10.66 2.00 13.36
C PHE A 45 -11.07 2.66 14.67
N THR A 46 -10.99 1.90 15.78
CA THR A 46 -11.28 2.43 17.12
C THR A 46 -10.19 3.36 17.66
N LYS A 47 -9.02 3.34 17.04
CA LYS A 47 -7.88 4.21 17.36
C LYS A 47 -7.65 5.21 16.22
N PRO A 48 -7.24 6.46 16.52
CA PRO A 48 -6.86 7.40 15.48
C PRO A 48 -5.82 6.81 14.54
N THR A 49 -6.16 6.72 13.26
CA THR A 49 -5.44 5.98 12.23
C THR A 49 -5.20 6.86 11.00
N VAL A 50 -4.06 6.68 10.35
CA VAL A 50 -3.74 7.26 9.03
C VAL A 50 -3.32 6.15 8.08
N ASN A 51 -3.86 6.18 6.87
CA ASN A 51 -3.49 5.30 5.78
C ASN A 51 -2.44 5.98 4.88
N VAL A 52 -1.19 5.53 4.95
CA VAL A 52 -0.07 6.02 4.13
C VAL A 52 0.23 5.14 2.93
N ALA A 53 -0.52 4.05 2.76
CA ALA A 53 -0.42 3.19 1.58
C ALA A 53 -0.72 3.96 0.29
N ASN A 54 -0.13 3.54 -0.82
CA ASN A 54 -0.39 4.13 -2.13
C ASN A 54 -0.41 3.04 -3.21
N ILE A 55 -1.01 3.35 -4.36
CA ILE A 55 -1.06 2.41 -5.49
C ILE A 55 0.36 1.98 -5.86
N SER A 56 0.59 0.66 -5.98
CA SER A 56 1.89 0.05 -6.32
C SER A 56 3.05 0.44 -5.39
N GLN A 57 2.78 0.82 -4.16
CA GLN A 57 3.80 1.06 -3.14
C GLN A 57 4.41 -0.27 -2.71
N SER A 58 5.72 -0.39 -2.79
CA SER A 58 6.45 -1.61 -2.39
C SER A 58 6.96 -1.50 -0.95
N ILE A 59 7.36 -2.63 -0.36
CA ILE A 59 7.98 -2.67 0.97
C ILE A 59 9.24 -1.79 1.03
N TYR A 60 9.94 -1.58 -0.08
CA TYR A 60 11.03 -0.63 -0.15
C TYR A 60 10.60 0.81 0.19
N PHE A 61 9.49 1.26 -0.38
CA PHE A 61 8.96 2.60 -0.08
C PHE A 61 8.28 2.65 1.29
N ASP A 62 7.68 1.56 1.75
CA ASP A 62 7.17 1.47 3.13
C ASP A 62 8.30 1.72 4.13
N GLN A 63 9.47 1.10 3.93
CA GLN A 63 10.64 1.31 4.78
C GLN A 63 11.14 2.75 4.74
N LEU A 64 11.33 3.33 3.55
CA LEU A 64 11.78 4.71 3.42
C LEU A 64 10.83 5.72 4.07
N LEU A 65 9.53 5.54 3.86
CA LEU A 65 8.50 6.38 4.49
C LEU A 65 8.54 6.25 6.01
N PHE A 66 8.59 5.01 6.52
CA PHE A 66 8.67 4.74 7.94
C PHE A 66 9.89 5.43 8.56
N GLU A 67 11.09 5.20 8.03
CA GLU A 67 12.34 5.76 8.55
C GLU A 67 12.35 7.29 8.54
N ASN A 68 11.78 7.91 7.49
CA ASN A 68 11.77 9.36 7.35
C ASN A 68 10.79 10.07 8.29
N TYR A 69 9.63 9.45 8.56
CA TYR A 69 8.52 10.16 9.22
C TYR A 69 8.15 9.64 10.61
N ILE A 70 8.63 8.45 11.04
CA ILE A 70 8.18 7.81 12.28
C ILE A 70 8.31 8.71 13.52
N LYS A 71 9.32 9.56 13.57
CA LYS A 71 9.55 10.51 14.67
C LYS A 71 8.46 11.57 14.85
N ASN A 72 7.62 11.79 13.83
CA ASN A 72 6.50 12.74 13.88
C ASN A 72 5.28 12.17 14.62
N PHE A 73 5.30 10.86 14.98
CA PHE A 73 4.19 10.13 15.57
C PHE A 73 4.54 9.64 16.99
N GLN A 74 4.64 10.58 17.93
CA GLN A 74 5.17 10.34 19.28
C GLN A 74 4.38 9.31 20.11
N ASN A 75 3.10 9.14 19.82
CA ASN A 75 2.21 8.23 20.56
C ASN A 75 1.74 7.03 19.73
N LEU A 76 2.45 6.73 18.63
CA LEU A 76 2.13 5.59 17.78
C LEU A 76 2.18 4.29 18.59
N LYS A 77 1.25 3.39 18.31
CA LYS A 77 1.14 2.09 18.99
C LYS A 77 1.26 0.93 18.01
N PHE A 78 0.81 1.14 16.78
CA PHE A 78 0.76 0.09 15.78
C PHE A 78 1.23 0.60 14.41
N VAL A 79 1.99 -0.24 13.74
CA VAL A 79 2.29 -0.16 12.32
C VAL A 79 1.66 -1.38 11.65
N VAL A 80 0.80 -1.14 10.66
CA VAL A 80 0.22 -2.19 9.81
C VAL A 80 0.99 -2.21 8.50
N LEU A 81 1.60 -3.36 8.18
CA LEU A 81 2.35 -3.59 6.93
C LEU A 81 1.61 -4.62 6.08
N ASN A 82 1.38 -4.27 4.84
CA ASN A 82 0.71 -5.14 3.88
C ASN A 82 1.69 -6.13 3.24
N VAL A 83 1.32 -7.40 3.19
CA VAL A 83 2.08 -8.46 2.52
C VAL A 83 1.17 -9.25 1.59
N GLU A 84 1.21 -8.92 0.30
CA GLU A 84 0.42 -9.55 -0.75
C GLU A 84 1.21 -10.60 -1.53
N TYR A 85 0.53 -11.25 -2.47
CA TYR A 85 1.08 -12.30 -3.32
C TYR A 85 2.39 -11.92 -4.02
N PHE A 86 2.56 -10.65 -4.37
CA PHE A 86 3.74 -10.11 -5.04
C PHE A 86 4.71 -9.35 -4.13
N SER A 87 4.28 -8.98 -2.90
CA SER A 87 5.04 -8.02 -2.07
C SER A 87 6.43 -8.51 -1.69
N LEU A 88 6.58 -9.79 -1.30
CA LEU A 88 7.88 -10.31 -0.84
C LEU A 88 8.87 -10.55 -1.98
N SER A 89 8.38 -10.84 -3.19
CA SER A 89 9.22 -11.10 -4.38
C SER A 89 9.57 -9.84 -5.16
N GLN A 90 8.80 -8.74 -4.99
CA GLN A 90 9.03 -7.47 -5.68
C GLN A 90 10.28 -6.78 -5.12
N ILE A 91 11.36 -6.75 -5.90
CA ILE A 91 12.63 -6.15 -5.46
C ILE A 91 12.57 -4.64 -5.55
N ASP A 92 12.12 -4.13 -6.69
CA ASP A 92 11.91 -2.72 -6.99
C ASP A 92 10.55 -2.56 -7.69
N ASN A 93 10.15 -1.34 -7.98
CA ASN A 93 8.94 -1.14 -8.75
C ASN A 93 9.06 -1.85 -10.10
N SER A 94 7.96 -2.48 -10.55
CA SER A 94 7.87 -3.04 -11.89
C SER A 94 8.16 -1.98 -12.97
N ASP A 95 8.43 -2.38 -14.20
CA ASP A 95 8.70 -1.44 -15.29
C ASP A 95 7.54 -0.45 -15.50
N GLU A 96 6.30 -0.89 -15.30
CA GLU A 96 5.11 -0.03 -15.38
C GLU A 96 5.09 1.06 -14.29
N ASP A 97 5.62 0.77 -13.12
CA ASP A 97 5.57 1.61 -11.93
C ASP A 97 6.90 2.31 -11.60
N ARG A 98 7.94 2.07 -12.40
CA ARG A 98 9.28 2.64 -12.20
C ARG A 98 9.32 4.16 -12.05
N TRP A 99 8.37 4.87 -12.65
CA TRP A 99 8.22 6.31 -12.54
C TRP A 99 7.89 6.80 -11.12
N ARG A 100 7.29 5.95 -10.27
CA ARG A 100 6.85 6.31 -8.92
C ARG A 100 8.00 6.70 -8.01
N LYS A 101 9.20 6.14 -8.19
CA LYS A 101 10.40 6.51 -7.43
C LYS A 101 10.68 8.02 -7.46
N PHE A 102 10.49 8.66 -8.62
CA PHE A 102 10.68 10.11 -8.76
C PHE A 102 9.61 10.92 -8.01
N TYR A 103 8.40 10.36 -7.86
CA TYR A 103 7.33 11.02 -7.10
C TYR A 103 7.58 10.93 -5.59
N TYR A 104 8.06 9.79 -5.09
CA TYR A 104 8.50 9.69 -3.70
C TYR A 104 9.63 10.66 -3.40
N GLN A 105 10.63 10.77 -4.26
CA GLN A 105 11.72 11.71 -4.07
C GLN A 105 11.24 13.17 -4.14
N THR A 106 10.50 13.54 -5.18
CA THR A 106 10.17 14.94 -5.43
C THR A 106 9.02 15.45 -4.55
N TYR A 107 7.95 14.67 -4.41
CA TYR A 107 6.75 15.12 -3.71
C TYR A 107 6.77 14.78 -2.22
N MET A 108 7.46 13.73 -1.83
CA MET A 108 7.55 13.31 -0.43
C MET A 108 8.93 13.62 0.19
N ASN A 109 9.81 14.28 -0.56
CA ASN A 109 11.14 14.68 -0.10
C ASN A 109 11.94 13.52 0.52
N LEU A 110 11.81 12.33 -0.07
CA LEU A 110 12.59 11.17 0.35
C LEU A 110 13.93 11.14 -0.37
N ASP A 111 14.98 10.70 0.31
CA ASP A 111 16.18 10.22 -0.35
C ASP A 111 15.88 8.81 -0.92
N VAL A 112 15.94 8.66 -2.24
CA VAL A 112 15.62 7.41 -2.94
C VAL A 112 16.89 6.87 -3.61
N PRO A 113 17.70 6.04 -2.93
CA PRO A 113 19.02 5.59 -3.40
C PRO A 113 19.02 4.89 -4.76
N MET A 114 17.91 4.29 -5.18
CA MET A 114 17.79 3.66 -6.49
C MET A 114 17.75 4.64 -7.66
N ILE A 115 17.60 5.94 -7.42
CA ILE A 115 17.59 6.96 -8.47
C ILE A 115 19.01 7.39 -8.76
N SER A 116 19.46 7.18 -10.01
CA SER A 116 20.74 7.73 -10.46
C SER A 116 20.63 9.24 -10.70
N SER A 117 21.66 9.99 -10.31
CA SER A 117 21.78 11.42 -10.63
C SER A 117 21.84 11.70 -12.14
N PHE A 118 22.10 10.70 -12.97
CA PHE A 118 22.11 10.81 -14.43
C PHE A 118 20.73 10.57 -15.07
N GLU A 119 19.73 10.12 -14.30
CA GLU A 119 18.37 9.95 -14.82
C GLU A 119 17.70 11.32 -14.99
N ILE A 120 17.39 11.69 -16.24
CA ILE A 120 16.80 13.00 -16.59
C ILE A 120 15.45 13.21 -15.89
N GLN A 121 14.71 12.15 -15.63
CA GLN A 121 13.43 12.17 -14.92
C GLN A 121 13.55 12.67 -13.48
N ASN A 122 14.74 12.62 -12.90
CA ASN A 122 15.03 13.21 -11.60
C ASN A 122 14.85 14.75 -11.62
N TYR A 123 15.04 15.36 -12.77
CA TYR A 123 14.97 16.82 -12.95
C TYR A 123 13.67 17.25 -13.65
N PHE A 124 13.07 16.36 -14.44
CA PHE A 124 11.87 16.64 -15.25
C PHE A 124 10.81 15.57 -15.07
N LEU A 125 9.87 15.83 -14.14
CA LEU A 125 8.77 14.91 -13.82
C LEU A 125 7.87 14.64 -15.05
N SER A 126 7.71 15.61 -15.93
CA SER A 126 6.94 15.43 -17.17
C SER A 126 7.52 14.37 -18.10
N GLY A 127 8.79 14.02 -17.94
CA GLY A 127 9.45 12.92 -18.65
C GLY A 127 9.29 11.53 -17.99
N THR A 128 8.61 11.45 -16.87
CA THR A 128 8.40 10.17 -16.15
C THR A 128 7.28 9.32 -16.76
N ARG A 129 6.35 9.96 -17.48
CA ARG A 129 5.19 9.32 -18.11
C ARG A 129 5.17 9.62 -19.60
N ASN A 130 4.48 8.78 -20.36
CA ASN A 130 4.30 9.02 -21.79
C ASN A 130 3.38 10.22 -22.05
N PHE A 131 3.39 10.74 -23.28
CA PHE A 131 2.64 11.94 -23.63
C PHE A 131 1.12 11.78 -23.45
N SER A 132 0.55 10.63 -23.82
CA SER A 132 -0.89 10.39 -23.66
C SER A 132 -1.32 10.45 -22.21
N THR A 133 -0.59 9.78 -21.33
CA THR A 133 -0.85 9.83 -19.87
C THR A 133 -0.73 11.26 -19.32
N ASN A 134 0.24 12.04 -19.79
CA ASN A 134 0.38 13.43 -19.38
C ASN A 134 -0.84 14.27 -19.78
N VAL A 135 -1.38 14.05 -20.99
CA VAL A 135 -2.60 14.72 -21.45
C VAL A 135 -3.81 14.29 -20.61
N ASP A 136 -3.92 13.01 -20.29
CA ASP A 136 -5.05 12.49 -19.51
C ASP A 136 -5.04 13.01 -18.07
N LEU A 137 -3.86 13.16 -17.45
CA LEU A 137 -3.73 13.80 -16.12
C LEU A 137 -4.18 15.28 -16.15
N VAL A 138 -3.86 16.01 -17.21
CA VAL A 138 -4.34 17.40 -17.37
C VAL A 138 -5.86 17.44 -17.53
N LYS A 139 -6.44 16.55 -18.34
CA LYS A 139 -7.90 16.44 -18.49
C LYS A 139 -8.57 16.11 -17.16
N GLU A 140 -8.03 15.11 -16.45
CA GLU A 140 -8.53 14.72 -15.12
C GLU A 140 -8.54 15.92 -14.16
N TYR A 141 -7.46 16.68 -14.12
CA TYR A 141 -7.38 17.88 -13.30
C TYR A 141 -8.37 18.96 -13.71
N LEU A 142 -8.56 19.18 -15.01
CA LEU A 142 -9.54 20.16 -15.52
C LEU A 142 -10.99 19.75 -15.21
N ASP A 143 -11.27 18.46 -15.19
CA ASP A 143 -12.59 17.90 -14.89
C ASP A 143 -12.88 17.90 -13.38
N LYS A 144 -11.93 17.46 -12.55
CA LYS A 144 -12.12 17.23 -11.12
C LYS A 144 -11.61 18.36 -10.21
N GLY A 145 -10.74 19.24 -10.74
CA GLY A 145 -10.04 20.27 -9.95
C GLY A 145 -8.93 19.74 -9.05
N THR A 146 -8.65 18.42 -9.07
CA THR A 146 -7.66 17.76 -8.22
C THR A 146 -7.17 16.46 -8.83
N LEU A 147 -5.95 16.03 -8.46
CA LEU A 147 -5.42 14.67 -8.69
C LEU A 147 -5.30 13.88 -7.39
N ILE A 148 -5.86 14.38 -6.28
CA ILE A 148 -5.94 13.66 -5.01
C ILE A 148 -7.14 12.71 -5.09
N ASN A 149 -6.88 11.42 -4.92
CA ASN A 149 -7.88 10.34 -4.98
C ASN A 149 -8.06 9.63 -3.63
N CYS A 150 -7.63 10.26 -2.53
CA CYS A 150 -7.84 9.76 -1.18
C CYS A 150 -8.57 10.80 -0.32
N ASP A 151 -9.17 10.33 0.76
CA ASP A 151 -9.79 11.18 1.77
C ASP A 151 -8.75 11.83 2.71
N GLU A 152 -9.22 12.58 3.69
CA GLU A 152 -8.40 13.30 4.67
C GLU A 152 -7.51 12.41 5.53
N ASN A 153 -7.85 11.12 5.68
CA ASN A 153 -7.07 10.11 6.40
C ASN A 153 -6.20 9.24 5.48
N GLY A 154 -6.17 9.55 4.18
CA GLY A 154 -5.35 8.89 3.18
C GLY A 154 -5.96 7.63 2.54
N PHE A 155 -7.22 7.31 2.80
CA PHE A 155 -7.94 6.18 2.21
C PHE A 155 -8.42 6.48 0.79
N GLY A 156 -8.27 5.53 -0.13
CA GLY A 156 -8.73 5.62 -1.51
C GLY A 156 -10.24 5.40 -1.62
N ALA A 157 -11.02 6.49 -1.60
CA ALA A 157 -12.48 6.44 -1.51
C ALA A 157 -13.22 6.25 -2.85
N ASN A 158 -12.51 6.11 -3.97
CA ASN A 158 -13.13 6.06 -5.30
C ASN A 158 -13.55 4.67 -5.78
N TYR A 159 -13.24 3.60 -5.03
CA TYR A 159 -13.70 2.23 -5.30
C TYR A 159 -15.05 1.99 -4.64
N THR A 160 -16.12 2.37 -5.33
CA THR A 160 -17.49 2.21 -4.83
C THR A 160 -18.16 0.98 -5.41
N LYS A 161 -19.16 0.46 -4.71
CA LYS A 161 -19.94 -0.71 -5.12
C LYS A 161 -20.63 -0.54 -6.48
N GLU A 162 -21.12 0.67 -6.76
CA GLU A 162 -21.82 1.02 -8.01
C GLU A 162 -20.89 0.97 -9.22
N LYS A 163 -19.61 1.26 -9.01
CA LYS A 163 -18.57 1.28 -10.05
C LYS A 163 -17.80 -0.03 -10.18
N ARG A 164 -18.17 -1.05 -9.39
CA ARG A 164 -17.46 -2.34 -9.40
C ARG A 164 -17.43 -2.99 -10.78
N VAL A 165 -16.38 -3.73 -11.05
CA VAL A 165 -16.25 -4.54 -12.28
C VAL A 165 -17.30 -5.65 -12.27
N LYS A 166 -18.09 -5.78 -13.35
CA LYS A 166 -19.23 -6.71 -13.40
C LYS A 166 -18.83 -8.16 -13.71
N ASN A 167 -17.78 -8.38 -14.48
CA ASN A 167 -17.34 -9.70 -14.96
C ASN A 167 -15.98 -10.07 -14.36
N LEU A 168 -15.92 -10.30 -13.05
CA LEU A 168 -14.68 -10.61 -12.35
C LEU A 168 -13.90 -11.79 -12.97
N ILE A 169 -14.62 -12.84 -13.39
CA ILE A 169 -14.00 -14.06 -13.95
C ILE A 169 -13.18 -13.78 -15.20
N GLU A 170 -13.63 -12.86 -16.05
CA GLU A 170 -12.98 -12.52 -17.32
C GLU A 170 -11.59 -11.91 -17.11
N PHE A 171 -11.41 -11.10 -16.06
CA PHE A 171 -10.18 -10.40 -15.77
C PHE A 171 -9.25 -11.12 -14.81
N THR A 172 -9.74 -12.14 -14.10
CA THR A 172 -8.97 -12.81 -13.04
C THR A 172 -7.64 -13.36 -13.54
N SER A 173 -7.65 -14.08 -14.67
CA SER A 173 -6.43 -14.70 -15.21
C SER A 173 -5.39 -13.67 -15.66
N GLU A 174 -5.82 -12.52 -16.18
CA GLU A 174 -4.92 -11.44 -16.59
C GLU A 174 -4.24 -10.80 -15.37
N ILE A 175 -5.02 -10.50 -14.32
CA ILE A 175 -4.50 -9.89 -13.09
C ILE A 175 -3.56 -10.85 -12.35
N VAL A 176 -3.94 -12.13 -12.22
CA VAL A 176 -3.05 -13.14 -11.62
C VAL A 176 -1.73 -13.24 -12.38
N LYS A 177 -1.78 -13.26 -13.72
CA LYS A 177 -0.58 -13.28 -14.56
C LYS A 177 0.29 -12.03 -14.39
N LYS A 178 -0.33 -10.86 -14.22
CA LYS A 178 0.39 -9.59 -13.95
C LYS A 178 1.11 -9.63 -12.61
N HIS A 179 0.55 -10.29 -11.60
CA HIS A 179 1.13 -10.40 -10.26
C HIS A 179 2.12 -11.56 -10.11
N GLU A 180 2.18 -12.46 -11.09
CA GLU A 180 3.10 -13.62 -11.05
C GLU A 180 4.43 -13.27 -11.69
N ASP A 181 5.51 -13.36 -10.90
CA ASP A 181 6.89 -13.14 -11.33
C ASP A 181 7.77 -14.39 -11.21
N SER A 182 7.18 -15.52 -10.76
CA SER A 182 7.87 -16.79 -10.50
C SER A 182 9.06 -16.70 -9.51
N ASN A 183 9.24 -15.54 -8.86
CA ASN A 183 10.33 -15.33 -7.92
C ASN A 183 9.94 -15.84 -6.53
N LEU A 184 10.78 -16.70 -5.98
CA LEU A 184 10.63 -17.24 -4.62
C LEU A 184 11.71 -16.74 -3.66
N ASP A 185 12.58 -15.84 -4.07
CA ASP A 185 13.53 -15.18 -3.16
C ASP A 185 12.88 -14.00 -2.47
N PHE A 186 12.68 -14.12 -1.17
CA PHE A 186 12.03 -13.13 -0.33
C PHE A 186 13.00 -12.42 0.63
N ALA A 187 14.28 -12.82 0.62
CA ALA A 187 15.25 -12.41 1.64
C ALA A 187 15.34 -10.88 1.80
N LEU A 188 15.36 -10.15 0.68
CA LEU A 188 15.50 -8.70 0.70
C LEU A 188 14.30 -8.00 1.36
N ASN A 189 13.07 -8.36 0.99
CA ASN A 189 11.89 -7.73 1.57
C ASN A 189 11.60 -8.23 2.99
N VAL A 190 11.95 -9.46 3.32
CA VAL A 190 11.95 -9.95 4.70
C VAL A 190 12.89 -9.12 5.56
N SER A 191 14.12 -8.85 5.11
CA SER A 191 15.06 -8.01 5.86
C SER A 191 14.56 -6.58 6.07
N ARG A 192 13.82 -6.01 5.11
CA ARG A 192 13.17 -4.69 5.24
C ARG A 192 12.07 -4.70 6.31
N ILE A 193 11.22 -5.73 6.30
CA ILE A 193 10.18 -5.89 7.32
C ILE A 193 10.81 -6.05 8.71
N GLU A 194 11.86 -6.87 8.83
CA GLU A 194 12.58 -7.08 10.10
C GLU A 194 13.28 -5.80 10.59
N ALA A 195 13.78 -4.96 9.70
CA ALA A 195 14.34 -3.66 10.05
C ALA A 195 13.28 -2.71 10.62
N ILE A 196 12.11 -2.62 9.98
CA ILE A 196 10.96 -1.85 10.50
C ILE A 196 10.53 -2.41 11.87
N ALA A 197 10.39 -3.73 11.99
CA ALA A 197 9.97 -4.38 13.23
C ALA A 197 10.95 -4.10 14.38
N THR A 198 12.25 -4.19 14.13
CA THR A 198 13.30 -3.89 15.09
C THR A 198 13.22 -2.45 15.60
N GLN A 199 13.05 -1.50 14.68
CA GLN A 199 12.91 -0.09 15.05
C GLN A 199 11.59 0.15 15.80
N CYS A 200 10.46 -0.43 15.36
CA CYS A 200 9.19 -0.38 16.07
C CYS A 200 9.33 -0.91 17.51
N LYS A 201 9.98 -2.05 17.70
CA LYS A 201 10.21 -2.66 19.01
C LYS A 201 10.98 -1.71 19.94
N SER A 202 12.00 -1.04 19.43
CA SER A 202 12.77 -0.07 20.22
C SER A 202 11.96 1.16 20.65
N LEU A 203 10.88 1.47 19.93
CA LEU A 203 9.96 2.58 20.19
C LEU A 203 8.69 2.14 20.96
N GLY A 204 8.55 0.86 21.28
CA GLY A 204 7.35 0.31 21.93
C GLY A 204 6.12 0.29 21.01
N ILE A 205 6.33 0.13 19.70
CA ILE A 205 5.31 0.08 18.65
C ILE A 205 5.18 -1.36 18.17
N LYS A 206 3.97 -1.92 18.14
CA LYS A 206 3.68 -3.24 17.60
C LYS A 206 3.58 -3.21 16.08
N VAL A 207 4.00 -4.28 15.41
CA VAL A 207 3.88 -4.45 13.96
C VAL A 207 2.85 -5.52 13.65
N ILE A 208 1.92 -5.19 12.76
CA ILE A 208 0.92 -6.14 12.27
C ILE A 208 1.18 -6.35 10.78
N LEU A 209 1.59 -7.55 10.42
CA LEU A 209 1.58 -7.98 9.02
C LEU A 209 0.16 -8.37 8.65
N VAL A 210 -0.33 -7.88 7.51
CA VAL A 210 -1.66 -8.23 7.01
C VAL A 210 -1.59 -8.68 5.55
N THR A 211 -2.17 -9.83 5.26
CA THR A 211 -2.49 -10.23 3.88
C THR A 211 -3.97 -9.97 3.66
N MET A 212 -4.28 -9.10 2.71
CA MET A 212 -5.66 -8.65 2.45
C MET A 212 -6.50 -9.76 1.79
N PRO A 213 -7.82 -9.71 1.92
CA PRO A 213 -8.69 -10.66 1.23
C PRO A 213 -8.69 -10.42 -0.28
N VAL A 214 -8.89 -11.50 -1.02
CA VAL A 214 -9.07 -11.49 -2.48
C VAL A 214 -10.29 -12.34 -2.85
N THR A 215 -10.80 -12.19 -4.08
CA THR A 215 -11.89 -13.04 -4.57
C THR A 215 -11.47 -14.51 -4.62
N LYS A 216 -12.46 -15.39 -4.52
CA LYS A 216 -12.24 -16.83 -4.63
C LYS A 216 -11.55 -17.18 -5.97
N GLY A 217 -11.98 -16.58 -7.07
CA GLY A 217 -11.41 -16.81 -8.40
C GLY A 217 -9.93 -16.46 -8.48
N TYR A 218 -9.51 -15.36 -7.84
CA TYR A 218 -8.10 -14.97 -7.76
C TYR A 218 -7.31 -15.97 -6.89
N ALA A 219 -7.80 -16.30 -5.71
CA ALA A 219 -7.15 -17.23 -4.78
C ALA A 219 -6.91 -18.63 -5.38
N GLU A 220 -7.82 -19.12 -6.23
CA GLU A 220 -7.72 -20.42 -6.89
C GLU A 220 -6.71 -20.44 -8.06
N GLN A 221 -6.36 -19.27 -8.63
CA GLN A 221 -5.49 -19.20 -9.80
C GLN A 221 -4.04 -18.82 -9.48
N VAL A 222 -3.76 -18.26 -8.31
CA VAL A 222 -2.37 -17.93 -7.91
C VAL A 222 -1.52 -19.21 -7.74
N ASN A 223 -0.21 -19.09 -7.91
CA ASN A 223 0.72 -20.18 -7.69
C ASN A 223 0.68 -20.63 -6.21
N SER A 224 0.19 -21.85 -5.98
CA SER A 224 -0.02 -22.40 -4.64
C SER A 224 1.29 -22.56 -3.84
N GLN A 225 2.41 -22.83 -4.51
CA GLN A 225 3.72 -22.91 -3.87
C GLN A 225 4.18 -21.56 -3.37
N LYS A 226 4.02 -20.50 -4.21
CA LYS A 226 4.42 -19.14 -3.87
C LYS A 226 3.59 -18.59 -2.73
N ILE A 227 2.24 -18.68 -2.81
CA ILE A 227 1.38 -18.14 -1.75
C ILE A 227 1.57 -18.88 -0.43
N SER A 228 1.74 -20.20 -0.46
CA SER A 228 2.03 -20.99 0.76
C SER A 228 3.38 -20.58 1.38
N LYS A 229 4.39 -20.28 0.56
CA LYS A 229 5.68 -19.79 1.04
C LYS A 229 5.55 -18.41 1.68
N ILE A 230 4.74 -17.50 1.11
CA ILE A 230 4.47 -16.18 1.68
C ILE A 230 3.85 -16.32 3.07
N PHE A 231 2.78 -17.11 3.20
CA PHE A 231 2.12 -17.33 4.50
C PHE A 231 3.06 -17.91 5.55
N LYS A 232 3.85 -18.91 5.15
CA LYS A 232 4.86 -19.52 6.02
C LYS A 232 5.91 -18.49 6.45
N THR A 233 6.41 -17.66 5.53
CA THR A 233 7.39 -16.61 5.83
C THR A 233 6.83 -15.60 6.83
N CYS A 234 5.59 -15.13 6.66
CA CYS A 234 4.96 -14.19 7.61
C CYS A 234 4.78 -14.82 9.00
N ALA A 235 4.33 -16.08 9.07
CA ALA A 235 4.21 -16.81 10.33
C ALA A 235 5.57 -17.08 11.02
N GLU A 236 6.63 -17.28 10.24
CA GLU A 236 7.99 -17.42 10.78
C GLU A 236 8.52 -16.09 11.34
N ILE A 237 8.21 -14.94 10.70
CA ILE A 237 8.55 -13.62 11.26
C ILE A 237 7.83 -13.39 12.59
N GLU A 238 6.52 -13.65 12.65
CA GLU A 238 5.71 -13.58 13.88
C GLU A 238 6.30 -14.47 14.98
N THR A 239 6.69 -15.70 14.66
CA THR A 239 7.26 -16.64 15.65
C THR A 239 8.61 -16.19 16.19
N ARG A 240 9.42 -15.50 15.36
CA ARG A 240 10.77 -15.04 15.75
C ARG A 240 10.77 -13.72 16.51
N ASP A 241 9.75 -12.90 16.36
CA ASP A 241 9.67 -11.58 17.00
C ASP A 241 8.29 -11.37 17.66
N ASP A 242 8.26 -11.37 18.98
CA ASP A 242 7.07 -11.14 19.81
C ASP A 242 6.44 -9.75 19.63
N ASN A 243 7.13 -8.84 18.92
CA ASN A 243 6.62 -7.53 18.54
C ASN A 243 5.83 -7.54 17.24
N VAL A 244 5.82 -8.66 16.51
CA VAL A 244 5.13 -8.83 15.23
C VAL A 244 3.97 -9.79 15.40
N SER A 245 2.81 -9.45 14.85
CA SER A 245 1.66 -10.36 14.72
C SER A 245 1.23 -10.45 13.26
N TYR A 246 0.72 -11.60 12.84
CA TYR A 246 0.29 -11.83 11.46
C TYR A 246 -1.20 -12.12 11.34
N LEU A 247 -1.89 -11.34 10.52
CA LEU A 247 -3.31 -11.51 10.18
C LEU A 247 -3.44 -11.90 8.70
N ASN A 248 -3.77 -13.15 8.44
CA ASN A 248 -4.03 -13.65 7.10
C ASN A 248 -5.52 -13.62 6.77
N LEU A 249 -5.92 -12.75 5.86
CA LEU A 249 -7.31 -12.64 5.38
C LEU A 249 -7.48 -13.14 3.93
N PHE A 250 -6.44 -13.65 3.28
CA PHE A 250 -6.40 -13.99 1.85
C PHE A 250 -7.62 -14.77 1.34
N SER A 251 -8.03 -15.79 2.08
CA SER A 251 -9.21 -16.61 1.75
C SER A 251 -10.20 -16.65 2.91
N ASP A 252 -10.33 -15.53 3.63
CA ASP A 252 -11.21 -15.44 4.79
C ASP A 252 -12.68 -15.53 4.38
N LYS A 253 -13.40 -16.50 4.95
CA LYS A 253 -14.79 -16.81 4.61
C LYS A 253 -15.81 -15.73 4.97
N ARG A 254 -15.38 -14.71 5.70
CA ARG A 254 -16.20 -13.52 5.98
C ARG A 254 -16.40 -12.65 4.74
N PHE A 255 -15.54 -12.78 3.73
CA PHE A 255 -15.63 -12.05 2.47
C PHE A 255 -16.25 -12.91 1.37
N SER A 256 -17.05 -12.27 0.54
CA SER A 256 -17.66 -12.84 -0.68
C SER A 256 -17.31 -11.94 -1.87
N ASP A 257 -17.55 -12.39 -3.09
CA ASP A 257 -17.30 -11.60 -4.31
C ASP A 257 -18.06 -10.26 -4.31
N ASP A 258 -19.14 -10.13 -3.51
CA ASP A 258 -19.88 -8.88 -3.35
C ASP A 258 -19.15 -7.81 -2.54
N ASP A 259 -18.09 -8.16 -1.85
CA ASP A 259 -17.26 -7.20 -1.08
C ASP A 259 -16.18 -6.52 -1.94
N PHE A 260 -15.99 -6.99 -3.19
CA PHE A 260 -14.88 -6.56 -4.04
C PHE A 260 -15.32 -5.59 -5.15
N TYR A 261 -14.44 -4.64 -5.44
CA TYR A 261 -14.53 -3.75 -6.58
C TYR A 261 -14.11 -4.45 -7.89
N ASP A 262 -13.00 -5.17 -7.83
CA ASP A 262 -12.46 -6.02 -8.88
C ASP A 262 -11.99 -7.37 -8.28
N VAL A 263 -11.05 -8.07 -8.90
CA VAL A 263 -10.68 -9.43 -8.48
C VAL A 263 -9.86 -9.49 -7.18
N ASP A 264 -9.23 -8.41 -6.77
CA ASP A 264 -8.29 -8.35 -5.65
C ASP A 264 -8.38 -7.07 -4.80
N HIS A 265 -9.22 -6.09 -5.19
CA HIS A 265 -9.46 -4.91 -4.39
C HIS A 265 -10.88 -4.86 -3.81
N LEU A 266 -10.98 -4.45 -2.56
CA LEU A 266 -12.27 -4.22 -1.90
C LEU A 266 -12.91 -2.92 -2.39
N HIS A 267 -14.25 -2.88 -2.45
CA HIS A 267 -14.99 -1.60 -2.52
C HIS A 267 -15.28 -1.07 -1.11
N GLY A 268 -15.87 0.14 -0.99
CA GLY A 268 -16.06 0.83 0.28
C GLY A 268 -16.69 0.01 1.40
N GLU A 269 -17.77 -0.78 1.12
CA GLU A 269 -18.41 -1.64 2.13
C GLU A 269 -17.51 -2.82 2.53
N GLY A 270 -16.80 -3.42 1.56
CA GLY A 270 -15.81 -4.46 1.83
C GLY A 270 -14.62 -3.92 2.64
N ALA A 271 -14.19 -2.71 2.35
CA ALA A 271 -13.15 -2.00 3.09
C ALA A 271 -13.57 -1.70 4.53
N GLN A 272 -14.82 -1.27 4.76
CA GLN A 272 -15.36 -1.11 6.11
C GLN A 272 -15.24 -2.42 6.90
N LYS A 273 -15.78 -3.51 6.35
CA LYS A 273 -15.71 -4.86 6.96
C LYS A 273 -14.28 -5.25 7.31
N CYS A 274 -13.34 -5.07 6.36
CA CYS A 274 -11.94 -5.40 6.55
C CYS A 274 -11.31 -4.54 7.67
N SER A 275 -11.56 -3.23 7.66
CA SER A 275 -11.06 -2.29 8.65
C SER A 275 -11.52 -2.63 10.06
N GLU A 276 -12.80 -2.98 10.24
CA GLU A 276 -13.35 -3.41 11.52
C GLU A 276 -12.67 -4.70 12.03
N ILE A 277 -12.36 -5.65 11.13
CA ILE A 277 -11.64 -6.90 11.47
C ILE A 277 -10.22 -6.57 11.92
N VAL A 278 -9.48 -5.76 11.16
CA VAL A 278 -8.12 -5.35 11.50
C VAL A 278 -8.12 -4.54 12.80
N SER A 279 -9.03 -3.56 12.93
CA SER A 279 -9.17 -2.74 14.14
C SER A 279 -9.41 -3.58 15.40
N LYS A 280 -10.24 -4.63 15.30
CA LYS A 280 -10.48 -5.58 16.38
C LYS A 280 -9.24 -6.41 16.68
N PHE A 281 -8.48 -6.83 15.67
CA PHE A 281 -7.23 -7.56 15.85
C PHE A 281 -6.18 -6.75 16.62
N LEU A 282 -6.12 -5.42 16.38
CA LEU A 282 -5.25 -4.49 17.12
C LEU A 282 -5.61 -4.33 18.60
N GLN A 283 -6.79 -4.76 19.04
CA GLN A 283 -7.20 -4.65 20.45
C GLN A 283 -6.72 -5.82 21.31
N ILE A 284 -6.44 -6.95 20.66
CA ILE A 284 -6.04 -8.20 21.34
C ILE A 284 -4.54 -8.48 21.26
N ASN A 285 -3.79 -7.68 20.50
CA ASN A 285 -2.35 -7.72 20.34
C ASN A 285 -1.69 -6.42 20.80
#